data_15f19beae088e211a267149f8d9e64a3
#
_entry.id   15f19beae088e211a267149f8d9e64a3
#
_cell.length_a   1.000
_cell.length_b   1.000
_cell.length_c   1.000
_cell.angle_alpha   90.00
_cell.angle_beta   90.00
_cell.angle_gamma   90.00
#
_symmetry.space_group_name_H-M   'P 1'
#
loop_
_entity.id
_entity.type
_entity.pdbx_description
1 polymer ?
#
loop_
_entity_poly.entity_id
_entity_poly.type
_entity_poly.pdbx_seq_one_letter_code
_entity_poly.pdbx_strand_id
1 'polypeptide(L)'
;LVVLLTGRWAVNGSKPLNNSELGELRRALNGVPDGANALLKGEFDTSLLAIEPQRLAGLLNRGLGVFQSVDKWLAAGIWVVSWADSDYPSRFKQLKHRAPALLFGYGSPNAFSERALAIVGSRNASDARLNSAAEIGRACSDRQITVVSGGARGIDSYAMQAGIVGKGTVVGVLADSLLKESGKKPYRDAIREGRMCLMSEVHPEAKFDVGNAMARNRLAYACADAALVVECDPNRGGTWAGALEALKEGKTVYVLKGAKAERELVERGAIRIDISFALQPDRLIRSERPSEEVPQTSQVILAIRRLLGNPLRPTEENLRSIVENPEAFLSDLTQAAVSDGIVDQLPLQDTVEETKGPKPKKPRSVKPKVVGLFEAPEVGNNVDEGTGG
;
A
#
# COMPACT_ATOMS: atom_id res chain seq x y z
N LEU A 1 24.69 -11.96 -15.41
CA LEU A 1 24.69 -10.94 -16.46
C LEU A 1 23.81 -9.75 -16.10
N VAL A 2 22.52 -9.93 -15.73
CA VAL A 2 21.62 -8.82 -15.39
C VAL A 2 22.20 -7.95 -14.28
N VAL A 3 22.68 -8.55 -13.19
CA VAL A 3 23.34 -7.84 -12.08
C VAL A 3 24.53 -7.01 -12.56
N LEU A 4 25.35 -7.60 -13.44
CA LEU A 4 26.52 -6.96 -14.01
C LEU A 4 26.16 -5.72 -14.83
N LEU A 5 25.10 -5.77 -15.60
CA LEU A 5 24.73 -4.72 -16.54
C LEU A 5 23.85 -3.60 -15.89
N THR A 6 23.06 -3.93 -14.88
CA THR A 6 22.09 -3.00 -14.27
C THR A 6 22.46 -2.51 -12.88
N GLY A 7 23.41 -3.15 -12.21
CA GLY A 7 23.84 -2.76 -10.86
C GLY A 7 24.40 -1.34 -10.81
N ARG A 8 23.78 -0.46 -10.06
CA ARG A 8 24.12 0.97 -9.97
C ARG A 8 25.22 1.26 -8.95
N TRP A 9 25.60 0.32 -8.11
CA TRP A 9 26.58 0.48 -7.03
C TRP A 9 28.03 0.27 -7.49
N ALA A 10 28.24 -0.47 -8.57
CA ALA A 10 29.58 -0.71 -9.10
C ALA A 10 29.97 0.43 -10.04
N VAL A 11 30.74 1.38 -9.51
CA VAL A 11 31.12 2.60 -10.23
C VAL A 11 32.43 2.38 -10.96
N ASN A 12 32.39 2.44 -12.30
CA ASN A 12 33.59 2.46 -13.15
C ASN A 12 33.47 3.48 -14.30
N GLY A 13 32.61 4.50 -14.13
CA GLY A 13 32.30 5.51 -15.14
C GLY A 13 31.27 5.10 -16.19
N SER A 14 30.94 3.81 -16.31
CA SER A 14 29.92 3.34 -17.26
C SER A 14 28.53 3.38 -16.67
N LYS A 15 27.61 4.10 -17.33
CA LYS A 15 26.20 4.17 -16.89
C LYS A 15 25.51 2.82 -17.05
N PRO A 16 24.88 2.26 -16.00
CA PRO A 16 24.12 1.01 -16.06
C PRO A 16 23.02 1.04 -17.12
N LEU A 17 22.69 -0.14 -17.67
CA LEU A 17 21.56 -0.25 -18.60
C LEU A 17 20.25 0.04 -17.91
N ASN A 18 19.36 0.74 -18.60
CA ASN A 18 17.97 0.85 -18.21
C ASN A 18 17.13 -0.34 -18.69
N ASN A 19 15.87 -0.42 -18.28
CA ASN A 19 15.00 -1.56 -18.60
C ASN A 19 14.74 -1.72 -20.12
N SER A 20 14.71 -0.62 -20.89
CA SER A 20 14.53 -0.66 -22.33
C SER A 20 15.75 -1.27 -23.04
N GLU A 21 16.93 -0.75 -22.70
CA GLU A 21 18.22 -1.25 -23.21
C GLU A 21 18.46 -2.72 -22.83
N LEU A 22 18.13 -3.07 -21.59
CA LEU A 22 18.21 -4.47 -21.13
C LEU A 22 17.24 -5.38 -21.89
N GLY A 23 16.03 -4.90 -22.17
CA GLY A 23 15.03 -5.62 -22.94
C GLY A 23 15.45 -5.83 -24.40
N GLU A 24 16.11 -4.85 -24.99
CA GLU A 24 16.69 -4.95 -26.34
C GLU A 24 17.82 -5.99 -26.38
N LEU A 25 18.79 -5.86 -25.48
CA LEU A 25 19.90 -6.81 -25.37
C LEU A 25 19.38 -8.24 -25.17
N ARG A 26 18.40 -8.44 -24.31
CA ARG A 26 17.80 -9.77 -24.09
C ARG A 26 17.23 -10.36 -25.37
N ARG A 27 16.50 -9.56 -26.15
CA ARG A 27 15.93 -10.05 -27.42
C ARG A 27 17.02 -10.48 -28.38
N ALA A 28 18.09 -9.70 -28.47
CA ALA A 28 19.22 -10.03 -29.29
C ALA A 28 19.96 -11.31 -28.83
N LEU A 29 20.18 -11.44 -27.52
CA LEU A 29 20.84 -12.63 -26.95
C LEU A 29 19.98 -13.89 -27.10
N ASN A 30 18.65 -13.80 -27.01
CA ASN A 30 17.75 -14.94 -27.19
C ASN A 30 17.76 -15.48 -28.63
N GLY A 31 18.17 -14.67 -29.60
CA GLY A 31 18.33 -15.09 -31.00
C GLY A 31 19.61 -15.85 -31.31
N VAL A 32 20.51 -15.98 -30.32
CA VAL A 32 21.83 -16.62 -30.50
C VAL A 32 22.00 -17.77 -29.51
N PRO A 33 22.38 -18.97 -29.93
CA PRO A 33 22.68 -20.07 -29.02
C PRO A 33 23.76 -19.63 -28.01
N ASP A 34 23.48 -19.87 -26.72
CA ASP A 34 24.37 -19.45 -25.61
C ASP A 34 24.78 -17.97 -25.62
N GLY A 35 23.87 -17.08 -26.10
CA GLY A 35 24.15 -15.67 -26.35
C GLY A 35 24.69 -14.92 -25.12
N ALA A 36 24.24 -15.26 -23.91
CA ALA A 36 24.74 -14.64 -22.68
C ALA A 36 26.26 -14.95 -22.46
N ASN A 37 26.70 -16.17 -22.69
CA ASN A 37 28.11 -16.55 -22.59
C ASN A 37 28.93 -15.98 -23.76
N ALA A 38 28.36 -15.95 -24.97
CA ALA A 38 28.99 -15.30 -26.11
C ALA A 38 29.25 -13.81 -25.83
N LEU A 39 28.30 -13.12 -25.22
CA LEU A 39 28.48 -11.71 -24.79
C LEU A 39 29.61 -11.58 -23.76
N LEU A 40 29.62 -12.44 -22.74
CA LEU A 40 30.64 -12.41 -21.68
C LEU A 40 32.05 -12.71 -22.22
N LYS A 41 32.17 -13.53 -23.25
CA LYS A 41 33.43 -13.86 -23.92
C LYS A 41 33.87 -12.84 -24.98
N GLY A 42 33.02 -11.84 -25.30
CA GLY A 42 33.26 -10.87 -26.37
C GLY A 42 33.04 -11.43 -27.78
N GLU A 43 32.38 -12.57 -27.90
CA GLU A 43 32.05 -13.27 -29.16
C GLU A 43 30.71 -12.83 -29.76
N PHE A 44 29.96 -11.99 -29.05
CA PHE A 44 28.65 -11.49 -29.48
C PHE A 44 28.78 -10.21 -30.31
N ASP A 45 28.16 -10.18 -31.49
CA ASP A 45 28.13 -8.97 -32.31
C ASP A 45 27.20 -7.91 -31.68
N THR A 46 27.81 -6.85 -31.17
CA THR A 46 27.12 -5.73 -30.51
C THR A 46 26.73 -4.60 -31.48
N SER A 47 27.11 -4.70 -32.76
CA SER A 47 26.88 -3.63 -33.74
C SER A 47 25.42 -3.35 -34.04
N LEU A 48 24.54 -4.33 -33.79
CA LEU A 48 23.08 -4.23 -33.99
C LEU A 48 22.31 -3.67 -32.78
N LEU A 49 23.04 -3.41 -31.67
CA LEU A 49 22.40 -2.87 -30.46
C LEU A 49 22.45 -1.34 -30.48
N ALA A 50 21.37 -0.71 -29.99
CA ALA A 50 21.38 0.72 -29.72
C ALA A 50 22.22 1.11 -28.48
N ILE A 51 22.97 0.15 -27.91
CA ILE A 51 23.85 0.34 -26.77
C ILE A 51 25.25 0.60 -27.27
N GLU A 52 25.86 1.69 -26.84
CA GLU A 52 27.26 2.02 -27.21
C GLU A 52 28.22 0.88 -26.82
N PRO A 53 29.03 0.33 -27.77
CA PRO A 53 29.88 -0.81 -27.50
C PRO A 53 30.88 -0.58 -26.36
N GLN A 54 31.48 0.62 -26.29
CA GLN A 54 32.45 0.98 -25.25
C GLN A 54 31.80 0.99 -23.87
N ARG A 55 30.55 1.49 -23.78
CA ARG A 55 29.77 1.46 -22.55
C ARG A 55 29.42 0.05 -22.12
N LEU A 56 29.03 -0.82 -23.07
CA LEU A 56 28.72 -2.22 -22.78
C LEU A 56 29.97 -2.96 -22.31
N ALA A 57 31.13 -2.79 -22.98
CA ALA A 57 32.40 -3.34 -22.56
C ALA A 57 32.78 -2.86 -21.14
N GLY A 58 32.64 -1.56 -20.87
CA GLY A 58 32.86 -1.00 -19.53
C GLY A 58 32.00 -1.66 -18.46
N LEU A 59 30.72 -1.94 -18.78
CA LEU A 59 29.79 -2.63 -17.85
C LEU A 59 30.20 -4.09 -17.64
N LEU A 60 30.70 -4.79 -18.67
CA LEU A 60 31.16 -6.16 -18.55
C LEU A 60 32.45 -6.27 -17.73
N ASN A 61 33.33 -5.27 -17.81
CA ASN A 61 34.63 -5.26 -17.11
C ASN A 61 34.52 -4.96 -15.59
N ARG A 62 33.36 -4.68 -15.04
CA ARG A 62 33.19 -4.41 -13.59
C ARG A 62 32.86 -5.64 -12.74
N GLY A 63 33.08 -6.85 -13.31
CA GLY A 63 32.70 -8.12 -12.73
C GLY A 63 33.17 -8.32 -11.29
N LEU A 64 34.48 -8.02 -11.02
CA LEU A 64 35.04 -8.21 -9.68
C LEU A 64 34.32 -7.37 -8.61
N GLY A 65 34.09 -6.07 -8.86
CA GLY A 65 33.41 -5.20 -7.90
C GLY A 65 31.96 -5.58 -7.67
N VAL A 66 31.27 -6.04 -8.72
CA VAL A 66 29.90 -6.57 -8.62
C VAL A 66 29.91 -7.86 -7.79
N PHE A 67 30.82 -8.78 -8.08
CA PHE A 67 30.94 -10.04 -7.35
C PHE A 67 31.17 -9.81 -5.85
N GLN A 68 32.15 -8.99 -5.49
CA GLN A 68 32.48 -8.68 -4.09
C GLN A 68 31.26 -8.10 -3.35
N SER A 69 30.50 -7.21 -4.00
CA SER A 69 29.31 -6.63 -3.39
C SER A 69 28.21 -7.66 -3.19
N VAL A 70 27.92 -8.47 -4.20
CA VAL A 70 26.90 -9.53 -4.14
C VAL A 70 27.27 -10.60 -3.12
N ASP A 71 28.54 -11.05 -3.10
CA ASP A 71 29.02 -12.02 -2.12
C ASP A 71 28.86 -11.54 -0.69
N LYS A 72 29.23 -10.28 -0.42
CA LYS A 72 29.01 -9.64 0.88
C LYS A 72 27.52 -9.65 1.30
N TRP A 73 26.62 -9.37 0.36
CA TRP A 73 25.18 -9.33 0.68
C TRP A 73 24.62 -10.73 0.87
N LEU A 74 25.02 -11.71 0.06
CA LEU A 74 24.65 -13.10 0.25
C LEU A 74 25.14 -13.64 1.60
N ALA A 75 26.37 -13.32 1.99
CA ALA A 75 26.92 -13.66 3.31
C ALA A 75 26.14 -13.00 4.47
N ALA A 76 25.52 -11.84 4.23
CA ALA A 76 24.63 -11.18 5.18
C ALA A 76 23.18 -11.72 5.12
N GLY A 77 22.89 -12.77 4.35
CA GLY A 77 21.56 -13.36 4.19
C GLY A 77 20.62 -12.60 3.26
N ILE A 78 21.14 -11.63 2.50
CA ILE A 78 20.36 -10.90 1.51
C ILE A 78 20.42 -11.64 0.19
N TRP A 79 19.27 -12.06 -0.32
CA TRP A 79 19.16 -12.66 -1.65
C TRP A 79 19.05 -11.58 -2.74
N VAL A 80 19.51 -11.94 -3.92
CA VAL A 80 19.44 -11.08 -5.11
C VAL A 80 18.79 -11.88 -6.22
N VAL A 81 17.73 -11.36 -6.81
CA VAL A 81 17.07 -11.99 -7.97
C VAL A 81 16.89 -10.97 -9.09
N SER A 82 17.00 -11.45 -10.30
CA SER A 82 16.72 -10.66 -11.50
C SER A 82 15.40 -11.10 -12.13
N TRP A 83 14.80 -10.26 -12.95
CA TRP A 83 13.57 -10.61 -13.66
C TRP A 83 13.74 -11.80 -14.63
N ALA A 84 14.96 -12.23 -14.92
CA ALA A 84 15.26 -13.41 -15.72
C ALA A 84 15.22 -14.71 -14.90
N ASP A 85 15.29 -14.62 -13.57
CA ASP A 85 15.33 -15.78 -12.69
C ASP A 85 13.92 -16.36 -12.45
N SER A 86 13.84 -17.68 -12.21
CA SER A 86 12.58 -18.37 -11.91
C SER A 86 11.93 -17.85 -10.65
N ASP A 87 12.74 -17.49 -9.66
CA ASP A 87 12.33 -17.07 -8.32
C ASP A 87 11.93 -15.60 -8.27
N TYR A 88 11.99 -14.89 -9.41
CA TYR A 88 11.52 -13.51 -9.46
C TYR A 88 9.99 -13.44 -9.24
N PRO A 89 9.49 -12.64 -8.27
CA PRO A 89 8.09 -12.61 -7.93
C PRO A 89 7.18 -12.27 -9.13
N SER A 90 6.25 -13.17 -9.45
CA SER A 90 5.37 -13.05 -10.61
C SER A 90 4.52 -11.78 -10.63
N ARG A 91 4.15 -11.27 -9.43
CA ARG A 91 3.41 -10.01 -9.28
C ARG A 91 4.12 -8.82 -9.92
N PHE A 92 5.46 -8.76 -9.89
CA PHE A 92 6.21 -7.68 -10.52
C PHE A 92 6.34 -7.84 -12.03
N LYS A 93 6.20 -9.06 -12.56
CA LYS A 93 6.18 -9.27 -14.03
C LYS A 93 5.02 -8.51 -14.69
N GLN A 94 3.92 -8.26 -13.95
CA GLN A 94 2.77 -7.48 -14.42
C GLN A 94 3.13 -6.01 -14.69
N LEU A 95 4.17 -5.48 -14.06
CA LEU A 95 4.69 -4.13 -14.33
C LEU A 95 5.39 -4.00 -15.70
N LYS A 96 5.56 -5.10 -16.43
CA LYS A 96 6.16 -5.15 -17.79
C LYS A 96 7.52 -4.44 -17.81
N HIS A 97 7.68 -3.43 -18.68
CA HIS A 97 8.91 -2.65 -18.83
C HIS A 97 9.30 -1.83 -17.58
N ARG A 98 8.36 -1.67 -16.63
CA ARG A 98 8.62 -0.99 -15.34
C ARG A 98 8.95 -1.96 -14.21
N ALA A 99 8.98 -3.25 -14.47
CA ALA A 99 9.43 -4.24 -13.50
C ALA A 99 10.90 -3.98 -13.15
N PRO A 100 11.30 -4.03 -11.87
CA PRO A 100 12.69 -3.90 -11.49
C PRO A 100 13.54 -4.96 -12.17
N ALA A 101 14.67 -4.55 -12.78
CA ALA A 101 15.61 -5.53 -13.36
C ALA A 101 16.23 -6.42 -12.29
N LEU A 102 16.39 -5.88 -11.08
CA LEU A 102 16.93 -6.57 -9.90
C LEU A 102 16.02 -6.30 -8.70
N LEU A 103 15.90 -7.30 -7.84
CA LEU A 103 15.33 -7.19 -6.50
C LEU A 103 16.34 -7.76 -5.49
N PHE A 104 16.41 -7.08 -4.37
CA PHE A 104 17.15 -7.48 -3.19
C PHE A 104 16.17 -7.77 -2.08
N GLY A 105 16.39 -8.83 -1.32
CA GLY A 105 15.49 -9.11 -0.20
C GLY A 105 16.18 -9.81 0.95
N TYR A 106 15.56 -9.71 2.12
CA TYR A 106 16.00 -10.36 3.35
C TYR A 106 14.79 -11.02 4.01
N GLY A 107 14.90 -12.30 4.33
CA GLY A 107 13.81 -13.11 4.82
C GLY A 107 13.21 -14.00 3.72
N SER A 108 12.10 -14.67 4.04
CA SER A 108 11.52 -15.68 3.17
C SER A 108 10.81 -15.10 1.95
N PRO A 109 11.17 -15.51 0.71
CA PRO A 109 10.38 -15.18 -0.47
C PRO A 109 8.93 -15.69 -0.40
N ASN A 110 8.67 -16.73 0.40
CA ASN A 110 7.32 -17.28 0.59
C ASN A 110 6.35 -16.31 1.30
N ALA A 111 6.88 -15.21 1.87
CA ALA A 111 6.05 -14.12 2.36
C ALA A 111 5.24 -13.41 1.26
N PHE A 112 5.61 -13.59 -0.03
CA PHE A 112 4.82 -13.12 -1.18
C PHE A 112 3.62 -14.02 -1.44
N SER A 113 2.68 -14.09 -0.48
CA SER A 113 1.47 -14.89 -0.64
C SER A 113 0.54 -14.33 -1.72
N GLU A 114 -0.36 -15.21 -2.22
CA GLU A 114 -1.40 -14.79 -3.17
C GLU A 114 -2.45 -13.87 -2.51
N ARG A 115 -2.53 -13.86 -1.17
CA ARG A 115 -3.50 -13.07 -0.40
C ARG A 115 -2.77 -11.92 0.29
N ALA A 116 -2.77 -10.75 -0.31
CA ALA A 116 -2.03 -9.61 0.21
C ALA A 116 -2.79 -8.29 0.07
N LEU A 117 -2.74 -7.46 1.10
CA LEU A 117 -3.29 -6.11 1.14
C LEU A 117 -2.16 -5.10 1.35
N ALA A 118 -2.02 -4.14 0.43
CA ALA A 118 -1.14 -3.01 0.65
C ALA A 118 -1.82 -1.99 1.58
N ILE A 119 -1.20 -1.67 2.70
CA ILE A 119 -1.67 -0.64 3.65
C ILE A 119 -0.65 0.49 3.62
N VAL A 120 -1.06 1.66 3.16
CA VAL A 120 -0.18 2.78 2.90
C VAL A 120 -0.75 4.09 3.43
N GLY A 121 0.15 5.03 3.75
CA GLY A 121 -0.34 6.32 4.21
C GLY A 121 0.73 7.33 4.58
N SER A 122 0.26 8.43 5.18
CA SER A 122 1.08 9.57 5.58
C SER A 122 2.09 9.21 6.69
N ARG A 123 3.26 9.83 6.60
CA ARG A 123 4.28 9.79 7.66
C ARG A 123 3.86 10.59 8.91
N ASN A 124 2.98 11.58 8.73
CA ASN A 124 2.48 12.49 9.75
C ASN A 124 0.96 12.35 9.87
N ALA A 125 0.48 11.14 10.15
CA ALA A 125 -0.92 10.86 10.40
C ALA A 125 -1.27 11.13 11.88
N SER A 126 -2.54 11.40 12.16
CA SER A 126 -3.05 11.52 13.53
C SER A 126 -3.03 10.16 14.24
N ASP A 127 -3.04 10.18 15.58
CA ASP A 127 -3.08 8.95 16.39
C ASP A 127 -4.30 8.07 16.04
N ALA A 128 -5.45 8.66 15.76
CA ALA A 128 -6.63 7.94 15.31
C ALA A 128 -6.35 7.16 14.00
N ARG A 129 -5.65 7.78 13.05
CA ARG A 129 -5.29 7.13 11.78
C ARG A 129 -4.21 6.05 11.96
N LEU A 130 -3.25 6.30 12.85
CA LEU A 130 -2.24 5.32 13.21
C LEU A 130 -2.88 4.08 13.85
N ASN A 131 -3.83 4.28 14.77
CA ASN A 131 -4.61 3.21 15.39
C ASN A 131 -5.44 2.43 14.35
N SER A 132 -6.12 3.13 13.44
CA SER A 132 -6.84 2.47 12.34
C SER A 132 -5.91 1.58 11.50
N ALA A 133 -4.70 2.06 11.17
CA ALA A 133 -3.72 1.25 10.43
C ALA A 133 -3.29 0.00 11.21
N ALA A 134 -3.10 0.13 12.52
CA ALA A 134 -2.75 -1.00 13.38
C ALA A 134 -3.91 -2.01 13.49
N GLU A 135 -5.15 -1.56 13.65
CA GLU A 135 -6.32 -2.43 13.70
C GLU A 135 -6.50 -3.21 12.39
N ILE A 136 -6.34 -2.55 11.24
CA ILE A 136 -6.41 -3.18 9.93
C ILE A 136 -5.28 -4.19 9.74
N GLY A 137 -4.04 -3.82 10.14
CA GLY A 137 -2.90 -4.73 10.10
C GLY A 137 -3.11 -6.00 10.94
N ARG A 138 -3.72 -5.86 12.13
CA ARG A 138 -4.12 -7.00 12.97
C ARG A 138 -5.21 -7.83 12.30
N ALA A 139 -6.25 -7.20 11.75
CA ALA A 139 -7.32 -7.89 11.04
C ALA A 139 -6.80 -8.70 9.84
N CYS A 140 -5.75 -8.23 9.15
CA CYS A 140 -5.05 -8.99 8.12
C CYS A 140 -4.38 -10.24 8.71
N SER A 141 -3.68 -10.10 9.84
CA SER A 141 -3.04 -11.24 10.52
C SER A 141 -4.04 -12.32 10.91
N ASP A 142 -5.16 -11.93 11.53
CA ASP A 142 -6.20 -12.83 12.00
C ASP A 142 -6.82 -13.64 10.84
N ARG A 143 -6.71 -13.13 9.61
CA ARG A 143 -7.26 -13.77 8.39
C ARG A 143 -6.19 -14.32 7.45
N GLN A 144 -4.95 -14.39 7.91
CA GLN A 144 -3.82 -14.88 7.11
C GLN A 144 -3.67 -14.13 5.78
N ILE A 145 -3.89 -12.82 5.80
CA ILE A 145 -3.64 -11.93 4.67
C ILE A 145 -2.32 -11.21 4.92
N THR A 146 -1.44 -11.26 3.95
CA THR A 146 -0.14 -10.61 4.02
C THR A 146 -0.31 -9.08 4.02
N VAL A 147 0.25 -8.42 5.03
CA VAL A 147 0.37 -6.97 5.05
C VAL A 147 1.55 -6.56 4.18
N VAL A 148 1.30 -5.76 3.15
CA VAL A 148 2.35 -5.14 2.35
C VAL A 148 2.42 -3.66 2.68
N SER A 149 3.61 -3.15 2.98
CA SER A 149 3.77 -1.72 3.23
C SER A 149 5.20 -1.24 2.97
N GLY A 150 5.39 0.06 3.07
CA GLY A 150 6.65 0.68 2.68
C GLY A 150 7.66 0.85 3.81
N GLY A 151 7.36 0.47 5.04
CA GLY A 151 8.28 0.62 6.17
C GLY A 151 8.57 2.07 6.60
N ALA A 152 7.90 3.06 6.00
CA ALA A 152 8.05 4.45 6.39
C ALA A 152 7.42 4.71 7.77
N ARG A 153 7.90 5.74 8.48
CA ARG A 153 7.25 6.19 9.70
C ARG A 153 5.77 6.52 9.44
N GLY A 154 4.93 6.35 10.45
CA GLY A 154 3.50 6.64 10.36
C GLY A 154 2.68 5.40 9.99
N ILE A 155 1.72 5.53 9.09
CA ILE A 155 0.77 4.48 8.72
C ILE A 155 1.46 3.16 8.38
N ASP A 156 2.48 3.21 7.54
CA ASP A 156 3.21 2.03 7.07
C ASP A 156 3.79 1.21 8.24
N SER A 157 4.50 1.88 9.16
CA SER A 157 5.13 1.20 10.29
C SER A 157 4.12 0.64 11.28
N TYR A 158 2.99 1.33 11.52
CA TYR A 158 1.94 0.85 12.43
C TYR A 158 1.23 -0.38 11.87
N ALA A 159 0.89 -0.38 10.58
CA ALA A 159 0.30 -1.54 9.91
C ALA A 159 1.23 -2.75 9.95
N MET A 160 2.52 -2.57 9.62
CA MET A 160 3.51 -3.64 9.64
C MET A 160 3.74 -4.20 11.05
N GLN A 161 3.89 -3.34 12.06
CA GLN A 161 4.08 -3.77 13.44
C GLN A 161 2.88 -4.57 13.96
N ALA A 162 1.67 -4.11 13.70
CA ALA A 162 0.46 -4.82 14.09
C ALA A 162 0.35 -6.19 13.39
N GLY A 163 0.74 -6.27 12.12
CA GLY A 163 0.86 -7.53 11.39
C GLY A 163 1.84 -8.51 12.03
N ILE A 164 3.02 -8.02 12.42
CA ILE A 164 4.05 -8.82 13.09
C ILE A 164 3.58 -9.31 14.47
N VAL A 165 3.03 -8.39 15.30
CA VAL A 165 2.54 -8.70 16.64
C VAL A 165 1.39 -9.71 16.61
N GLY A 166 0.50 -9.61 15.62
CA GLY A 166 -0.56 -10.58 15.36
C GLY A 166 -0.07 -11.93 14.81
N LYS A 167 1.25 -12.11 14.65
CA LYS A 167 1.87 -13.32 14.05
C LYS A 167 1.45 -13.57 12.59
N GLY A 168 1.03 -12.53 11.89
CA GLY A 168 0.74 -12.56 10.46
C GLY A 168 1.98 -12.45 9.59
N THR A 169 1.79 -12.56 8.29
CA THR A 169 2.85 -12.39 7.30
C THR A 169 2.95 -10.92 6.88
N VAL A 170 4.18 -10.41 6.77
CA VAL A 170 4.44 -9.01 6.41
C VAL A 170 5.51 -8.91 5.32
N VAL A 171 5.25 -8.09 4.31
CA VAL A 171 6.23 -7.70 3.30
C VAL A 171 6.51 -6.21 3.41
N GLY A 172 7.75 -5.87 3.70
CA GLY A 172 8.23 -4.49 3.73
C GLY A 172 8.96 -4.14 2.44
N VAL A 173 8.43 -3.21 1.65
CA VAL A 173 9.09 -2.70 0.43
C VAL A 173 9.86 -1.45 0.78
N LEU A 174 11.19 -1.49 0.73
CA LEU A 174 12.07 -0.43 1.23
C LEU A 174 12.59 0.46 0.09
N ALA A 175 12.84 1.72 0.42
CA ALA A 175 13.39 2.72 -0.50
C ALA A 175 14.90 2.97 -0.30
N ASP A 176 15.46 2.41 0.77
CA ASP A 176 16.84 2.64 1.20
C ASP A 176 17.47 1.37 1.78
N SER A 177 18.45 1.52 2.63
CA SER A 177 19.31 0.44 3.13
C SER A 177 18.55 -0.75 3.73
N LEU A 178 18.38 -1.77 2.90
CA LEU A 178 17.86 -3.08 3.32
C LEU A 178 18.72 -3.67 4.44
N LEU A 179 20.05 -3.51 4.36
CA LEU A 179 21.01 -4.02 5.34
C LEU A 179 20.79 -3.40 6.73
N LYS A 180 20.49 -2.10 6.79
CA LYS A 180 20.19 -1.40 8.05
C LYS A 180 18.86 -1.82 8.65
N GLU A 181 17.83 -1.90 7.83
CA GLU A 181 16.48 -2.23 8.28
C GLU A 181 16.36 -3.69 8.76
N SER A 182 17.06 -4.62 8.10
CA SER A 182 17.08 -6.05 8.48
C SER A 182 17.64 -6.28 9.89
N GLY A 183 18.48 -5.38 10.40
CA GLY A 183 19.06 -5.44 11.73
C GLY A 183 18.10 -5.09 12.87
N LYS A 184 16.94 -4.48 12.60
CA LYS A 184 15.98 -4.08 13.64
C LYS A 184 15.37 -5.29 14.34
N LYS A 185 15.39 -5.29 15.69
CA LYS A 185 14.94 -6.44 16.50
C LYS A 185 13.55 -6.97 16.13
N PRO A 186 12.49 -6.13 15.99
CA PRO A 186 11.15 -6.64 15.66
C PRO A 186 11.11 -7.37 14.32
N TYR A 187 11.89 -6.92 13.36
CA TYR A 187 11.94 -7.52 12.02
C TYR A 187 12.72 -8.84 12.03
N ARG A 188 13.87 -8.89 12.74
CA ARG A 188 14.68 -10.09 12.85
C ARG A 188 13.92 -11.31 13.34
N ASP A 189 13.09 -11.13 14.36
CA ASP A 189 12.35 -12.24 14.95
C ASP A 189 11.30 -12.77 13.96
N ALA A 190 10.54 -11.88 13.32
CA ALA A 190 9.55 -12.23 12.30
C ALA A 190 10.20 -12.85 11.03
N ILE A 191 11.39 -12.36 10.64
CA ILE A 191 12.16 -12.92 9.51
C ILE A 191 12.64 -14.33 9.84
N ARG A 192 13.19 -14.55 11.04
CA ARG A 192 13.65 -15.87 11.49
C ARG A 192 12.52 -16.88 11.56
N GLU A 193 11.31 -16.43 11.90
CA GLU A 193 10.09 -17.25 11.90
C GLU A 193 9.50 -17.45 10.50
N GLY A 194 10.11 -16.91 9.45
CA GLY A 194 9.64 -17.03 8.06
C GLY A 194 8.39 -16.20 7.75
N ARG A 195 7.98 -15.30 8.65
CA ARG A 195 6.75 -14.51 8.54
C ARG A 195 6.98 -13.11 7.94
N MET A 196 8.23 -12.75 7.66
CA MET A 196 8.53 -11.44 7.12
C MET A 196 9.55 -11.52 6.00
N CYS A 197 9.33 -10.69 4.97
CA CYS A 197 10.29 -10.39 3.95
C CYS A 197 10.44 -8.88 3.81
N LEU A 198 11.68 -8.41 3.85
CA LEU A 198 12.04 -7.06 3.43
C LEU A 198 12.59 -7.12 2.03
N MET A 199 12.20 -6.18 1.17
CA MET A 199 12.70 -6.15 -0.21
C MET A 199 12.91 -4.72 -0.70
N SER A 200 13.76 -4.57 -1.70
CA SER A 200 14.07 -3.31 -2.35
C SER A 200 14.50 -3.51 -3.80
N GLU A 201 14.24 -2.51 -4.66
CA GLU A 201 14.81 -2.43 -6.00
C GLU A 201 16.17 -1.69 -6.05
N VAL A 202 16.56 -1.08 -4.92
CA VAL A 202 17.86 -0.46 -4.79
C VAL A 202 18.83 -1.34 -4.01
N HIS A 203 20.13 -1.16 -4.22
CA HIS A 203 21.13 -2.02 -3.58
C HIS A 203 21.09 -1.92 -2.04
N PRO A 204 21.44 -2.98 -1.30
CA PRO A 204 21.24 -3.10 0.14
C PRO A 204 21.87 -2.02 1.03
N GLU A 205 22.87 -1.30 0.52
CA GLU A 205 23.54 -0.21 1.22
C GLU A 205 23.16 1.17 0.67
N ALA A 206 22.10 1.26 -0.15
CA ALA A 206 21.64 2.53 -0.71
C ALA A 206 21.23 3.49 0.39
N LYS A 207 21.63 4.76 0.24
CA LYS A 207 21.13 5.84 1.09
C LYS A 207 19.72 6.23 0.65
N PHE A 208 18.97 6.86 1.56
CA PHE A 208 17.64 7.37 1.24
C PHE A 208 17.73 8.40 0.10
N ASP A 209 16.84 8.20 -0.88
CA ASP A 209 16.61 9.12 -1.99
C ASP A 209 15.11 9.25 -2.25
N VAL A 210 14.65 10.45 -2.59
CA VAL A 210 13.21 10.73 -2.79
C VAL A 210 12.68 9.99 -4.02
N GLY A 211 13.47 9.90 -5.10
CA GLY A 211 13.11 9.17 -6.30
C GLY A 211 12.92 7.67 -6.01
N ASN A 212 13.85 7.08 -5.25
CA ASN A 212 13.73 5.69 -4.79
C ASN A 212 12.49 5.47 -3.92
N ALA A 213 12.16 6.44 -3.05
CA ALA A 213 10.95 6.36 -2.22
C ALA A 213 9.66 6.41 -3.05
N MET A 214 9.63 7.16 -4.13
CA MET A 214 8.48 7.20 -5.05
C MET A 214 8.39 5.92 -5.88
N ALA A 215 9.51 5.44 -6.43
CA ALA A 215 9.57 4.21 -7.20
C ALA A 215 9.14 2.99 -6.35
N ARG A 216 9.59 2.93 -5.08
CA ARG A 216 9.22 1.89 -4.12
C ARG A 216 7.71 1.79 -3.89
N ASN A 217 6.99 2.93 -3.84
CA ASN A 217 5.54 2.89 -3.63
C ASN A 217 4.84 2.08 -4.72
N ARG A 218 5.21 2.23 -5.98
CA ARG A 218 4.71 1.40 -7.09
C ARG A 218 4.84 -0.09 -6.78
N LEU A 219 6.00 -0.52 -6.24
CA LEU A 219 6.24 -1.91 -5.90
C LEU A 219 5.34 -2.38 -4.75
N ALA A 220 5.12 -1.54 -3.74
CA ALA A 220 4.21 -1.88 -2.64
C ALA A 220 2.79 -2.14 -3.15
N TYR A 221 2.28 -1.30 -4.05
CA TYR A 221 0.98 -1.54 -4.67
C TYR A 221 0.97 -2.78 -5.58
N ALA A 222 2.04 -3.02 -6.33
CA ALA A 222 2.13 -4.18 -7.21
C ALA A 222 2.20 -5.51 -6.45
N CYS A 223 2.77 -5.52 -5.25
CA CYS A 223 2.89 -6.71 -4.39
C CYS A 223 1.55 -7.22 -3.85
N ALA A 224 0.48 -6.44 -3.88
CA ALA A 224 -0.77 -6.78 -3.22
C ALA A 224 -1.92 -6.99 -4.22
N ASP A 225 -2.99 -7.67 -3.79
CA ASP A 225 -4.22 -7.85 -4.57
C ASP A 225 -4.99 -6.55 -4.66
N ALA A 226 -5.06 -5.81 -3.56
CA ALA A 226 -5.65 -4.49 -3.47
C ALA A 226 -4.80 -3.59 -2.57
N ALA A 227 -5.08 -2.30 -2.59
CA ALA A 227 -4.42 -1.33 -1.74
C ALA A 227 -5.43 -0.50 -0.95
N LEU A 228 -5.07 -0.18 0.30
CA LEU A 228 -5.84 0.70 1.17
C LEU A 228 -5.00 1.91 1.55
N VAL A 229 -5.44 3.08 1.15
CA VAL A 229 -4.92 4.37 1.58
C VAL A 229 -5.65 4.76 2.88
N VAL A 230 -4.94 4.73 4.01
CA VAL A 230 -5.51 5.10 5.32
C VAL A 230 -5.55 6.61 5.49
N GLU A 231 -4.49 7.30 5.04
CA GLU A 231 -4.37 8.75 5.08
C GLU A 231 -3.33 9.22 4.06
N CYS A 232 -3.63 10.26 3.30
CA CYS A 232 -2.61 10.97 2.52
C CYS A 232 -3.06 12.41 2.24
N ASP A 233 -2.08 13.28 1.98
CA ASP A 233 -2.38 14.64 1.53
C ASP A 233 -2.74 14.62 0.05
N PRO A 234 -3.78 15.36 -0.40
CA PRO A 234 -4.16 15.44 -1.81
C PRO A 234 -3.06 16.14 -2.63
N ASN A 235 -2.87 15.66 -3.85
CA ASN A 235 -1.93 16.22 -4.83
C ASN A 235 -0.45 16.28 -4.39
N ARG A 236 -0.09 15.56 -3.32
CA ARG A 236 1.26 15.61 -2.75
C ARG A 236 1.74 14.30 -2.16
N GLY A 237 3.02 14.03 -2.35
CA GLY A 237 3.73 12.92 -1.69
C GLY A 237 3.60 11.57 -2.39
N GLY A 238 4.39 10.62 -1.90
CA GLY A 238 4.54 9.30 -2.52
C GLY A 238 3.28 8.43 -2.43
N THR A 239 2.52 8.52 -1.33
CA THR A 239 1.27 7.77 -1.18
C THR A 239 0.24 8.20 -2.22
N TRP A 240 0.07 9.51 -2.41
CA TRP A 240 -0.80 10.05 -3.45
C TRP A 240 -0.38 9.61 -4.85
N ALA A 241 0.89 9.83 -5.22
CA ALA A 241 1.41 9.48 -6.53
C ALA A 241 1.28 7.97 -6.82
N GLY A 242 1.60 7.13 -5.82
CA GLY A 242 1.47 5.68 -5.93
C GLY A 242 0.02 5.21 -6.08
N ALA A 243 -0.92 5.83 -5.37
CA ALA A 243 -2.34 5.53 -5.50
C ALA A 243 -2.87 5.83 -6.92
N LEU A 244 -2.50 7.00 -7.47
CA LEU A 244 -2.88 7.36 -8.84
C LEU A 244 -2.28 6.44 -9.88
N GLU A 245 -1.03 6.02 -9.69
CA GLU A 245 -0.36 5.09 -10.60
C GLU A 245 -1.04 3.71 -10.53
N ALA A 246 -1.34 3.22 -9.33
CA ALA A 246 -2.04 1.96 -9.12
C ALA A 246 -3.43 1.96 -9.77
N LEU A 247 -4.20 3.05 -9.64
CA LEU A 247 -5.49 3.21 -10.31
C LEU A 247 -5.36 3.18 -11.84
N LYS A 248 -4.36 3.85 -12.42
CA LYS A 248 -4.08 3.82 -13.86
C LYS A 248 -3.72 2.41 -14.36
N GLU A 249 -3.13 1.58 -13.51
CA GLU A 249 -2.79 0.19 -13.80
C GLU A 249 -3.96 -0.78 -13.59
N GLY A 250 -5.14 -0.27 -13.22
CA GLY A 250 -6.33 -1.08 -12.98
C GLY A 250 -6.34 -1.80 -11.63
N LYS A 251 -5.44 -1.44 -10.70
CA LYS A 251 -5.42 -1.97 -9.34
C LYS A 251 -6.60 -1.40 -8.55
N THR A 252 -7.28 -2.25 -7.78
CA THR A 252 -8.29 -1.79 -6.83
C THR A 252 -7.61 -1.03 -5.68
N VAL A 253 -7.99 0.24 -5.54
CA VAL A 253 -7.51 1.13 -4.48
C VAL A 253 -8.69 1.58 -3.64
N TYR A 254 -8.60 1.31 -2.35
CA TYR A 254 -9.54 1.82 -1.36
C TYR A 254 -8.97 3.05 -0.66
N VAL A 255 -9.85 3.93 -0.22
CA VAL A 255 -9.50 5.06 0.64
C VAL A 255 -10.40 5.05 1.87
N LEU A 256 -9.78 5.22 3.04
CA LEU A 256 -10.52 5.24 4.31
C LEU A 256 -11.29 6.55 4.44
N LYS A 257 -12.59 6.46 4.79
CA LYS A 257 -13.48 7.59 5.02
C LYS A 257 -12.86 8.60 5.99
N GLY A 258 -12.94 9.89 5.63
CA GLY A 258 -12.35 11.00 6.37
C GLY A 258 -10.84 11.18 6.15
N ALA A 259 -10.19 10.45 5.23
CA ALA A 259 -8.84 10.76 4.80
C ALA A 259 -8.81 12.10 4.07
N LYS A 260 -7.74 12.90 4.23
CA LYS A 260 -7.64 14.24 3.62
C LYS A 260 -7.82 14.22 2.10
N ALA A 261 -7.31 13.18 1.44
CA ALA A 261 -7.41 13.01 -0.02
C ALA A 261 -8.58 12.11 -0.45
N GLU A 262 -9.54 11.81 0.44
CA GLU A 262 -10.67 10.92 0.14
C GLU A 262 -11.40 11.34 -1.13
N ARG A 263 -11.86 12.60 -1.17
CA ARG A 263 -12.66 13.13 -2.29
C ARG A 263 -11.91 13.00 -3.62
N GLU A 264 -10.70 13.49 -3.65
CA GLU A 264 -9.89 13.54 -4.86
C GLU A 264 -9.49 12.14 -5.36
N LEU A 265 -9.27 11.19 -4.46
CA LEU A 265 -9.00 9.78 -4.82
C LEU A 265 -10.25 9.10 -5.36
N VAL A 266 -11.41 9.34 -4.76
CA VAL A 266 -12.70 8.79 -5.22
C VAL A 266 -13.05 9.33 -6.60
N GLU A 267 -12.85 10.62 -6.86
CA GLU A 267 -13.03 11.22 -8.19
C GLU A 267 -12.14 10.58 -9.26
N ARG A 268 -11.03 9.93 -8.87
CA ARG A 268 -10.09 9.21 -9.75
C ARG A 268 -10.30 7.69 -9.78
N GLY A 269 -11.36 7.20 -9.13
CA GLY A 269 -11.75 5.79 -9.19
C GLY A 269 -11.40 4.95 -7.96
N ALA A 270 -10.86 5.54 -6.87
CA ALA A 270 -10.71 4.84 -5.61
C ALA A 270 -12.08 4.56 -4.97
N ILE A 271 -12.17 3.49 -4.21
CA ILE A 271 -13.39 3.08 -3.51
C ILE A 271 -13.31 3.58 -2.08
N ARG A 272 -14.25 4.45 -1.68
CA ARG A 272 -14.38 4.89 -0.30
C ARG A 272 -14.92 3.77 0.58
N ILE A 273 -14.27 3.54 1.72
CA ILE A 273 -14.72 2.58 2.72
C ILE A 273 -14.63 3.18 4.13
N ASP A 274 -15.47 2.71 5.03
CA ASP A 274 -15.35 2.98 6.46
C ASP A 274 -14.40 1.99 7.15
N ILE A 275 -14.16 2.21 8.45
CA ILE A 275 -13.28 1.33 9.22
C ILE A 275 -13.87 -0.07 9.37
N SER A 276 -15.18 -0.22 9.49
CA SER A 276 -15.84 -1.51 9.68
C SER A 276 -15.67 -2.41 8.45
N PHE A 277 -15.72 -1.83 7.26
CA PHE A 277 -15.42 -2.53 6.02
C PHE A 277 -13.91 -2.83 5.89
N ALA A 278 -13.05 -1.88 6.28
CA ALA A 278 -11.61 -2.04 6.25
C ALA A 278 -11.11 -3.18 7.16
N LEU A 279 -11.82 -3.46 8.27
CA LEU A 279 -11.55 -4.58 9.16
C LEU A 279 -11.99 -5.95 8.60
N GLN A 280 -12.48 -5.99 7.37
CA GLN A 280 -12.82 -7.20 6.62
C GLN A 280 -11.88 -7.35 5.40
N PRO A 281 -10.56 -7.56 5.60
CA PRO A 281 -9.58 -7.50 4.51
C PRO A 281 -9.79 -8.57 3.44
N ASP A 282 -10.49 -9.67 3.73
CA ASP A 282 -10.92 -10.65 2.73
C ASP A 282 -11.75 -10.02 1.62
N ARG A 283 -12.63 -9.08 1.97
CA ARG A 283 -13.47 -8.37 1.02
C ARG A 283 -12.64 -7.42 0.15
N LEU A 284 -11.65 -6.78 0.75
CA LEU A 284 -10.78 -5.86 0.04
C LEU A 284 -9.95 -6.59 -1.02
N ILE A 285 -9.32 -7.71 -0.67
CA ILE A 285 -8.49 -8.46 -1.62
C ILE A 285 -9.30 -9.12 -2.74
N ARG A 286 -10.61 -9.36 -2.55
CA ARG A 286 -11.54 -9.78 -3.59
C ARG A 286 -12.06 -8.61 -4.43
N SER A 287 -11.60 -7.40 -4.18
CA SER A 287 -12.05 -6.19 -4.86
C SER A 287 -13.55 -5.92 -4.73
N GLU A 288 -14.13 -6.34 -3.59
CA GLU A 288 -15.52 -6.06 -3.29
C GLU A 288 -15.73 -4.57 -3.04
N ARG A 289 -16.91 -4.09 -3.41
CA ARG A 289 -17.37 -2.75 -3.05
C ARG A 289 -18.24 -2.84 -1.79
N PRO A 290 -18.18 -1.84 -0.88
CA PRO A 290 -19.21 -1.75 0.14
C PRO A 290 -20.56 -1.77 -0.59
N SER A 291 -21.52 -2.52 -0.08
CA SER A 291 -22.90 -2.31 -0.49
C SER A 291 -23.13 -0.82 -0.30
N GLU A 292 -23.55 -0.11 -1.34
CA GLU A 292 -24.05 1.24 -1.13
C GLU A 292 -25.16 1.07 -0.10
N GLU A 293 -24.88 1.49 1.14
CA GLU A 293 -25.96 1.93 2.00
C GLU A 293 -26.55 3.10 1.22
N VAL A 294 -27.61 2.81 0.47
CA VAL A 294 -28.47 3.87 -0.06
C VAL A 294 -28.83 4.67 1.17
N PRO A 295 -28.35 5.92 1.31
CA PRO A 295 -28.64 6.67 2.55
C PRO A 295 -30.14 6.55 2.77
N GLN A 296 -30.61 6.38 4.00
CA GLN A 296 -32.04 6.28 4.30
C GLN A 296 -32.82 7.39 3.58
N THR A 297 -32.22 8.57 3.46
CA THR A 297 -32.72 9.68 2.64
C THR A 297 -32.91 9.32 1.15
N SER A 298 -32.02 8.52 0.55
CA SER A 298 -32.16 8.12 -0.86
C SER A 298 -33.18 6.99 -1.03
N GLN A 299 -33.35 6.13 -0.02
CA GLN A 299 -34.41 5.12 -0.01
C GLN A 299 -35.78 5.80 0.17
N VAL A 300 -35.86 6.81 1.05
CA VAL A 300 -37.06 7.67 1.20
C VAL A 300 -37.36 8.41 -0.09
N ILE A 301 -36.33 8.98 -0.77
CA ILE A 301 -36.52 9.65 -2.07
C ILE A 301 -37.00 8.67 -3.14
N LEU A 302 -36.51 7.42 -3.16
CA LEU A 302 -36.99 6.39 -4.10
C LEU A 302 -38.41 5.96 -3.80
N ALA A 303 -38.78 5.81 -2.53
CA ALA A 303 -40.15 5.53 -2.10
C ALA A 303 -41.12 6.71 -2.44
N ILE A 304 -40.69 7.93 -2.18
CA ILE A 304 -41.43 9.15 -2.59
C ILE A 304 -41.61 9.20 -4.10
N ARG A 305 -40.60 8.90 -4.91
CA ARG A 305 -40.68 8.85 -6.37
C ARG A 305 -41.63 7.79 -6.90
N ARG A 306 -41.73 6.62 -6.23
CA ARG A 306 -42.71 5.58 -6.59
C ARG A 306 -44.15 6.00 -6.27
N LEU A 307 -44.40 6.60 -5.11
CA LEU A 307 -45.72 7.07 -4.71
C LEU A 307 -46.21 8.23 -5.59
N LEU A 308 -45.32 9.11 -6.03
CA LEU A 308 -45.67 10.27 -6.86
C LEU A 308 -45.75 9.96 -8.38
N GLY A 309 -45.53 8.73 -8.80
CA GLY A 309 -45.86 8.22 -10.15
C GLY A 309 -45.09 8.79 -11.33
N ASN A 310 -44.24 9.80 -11.16
CA ASN A 310 -43.34 10.32 -12.19
C ASN A 310 -42.12 11.04 -11.60
N PRO A 311 -40.89 10.62 -11.95
CA PRO A 311 -39.67 11.10 -11.30
C PRO A 311 -39.30 12.56 -11.58
N LEU A 312 -39.94 13.23 -12.53
CA LEU A 312 -39.50 14.55 -12.99
C LEU A 312 -40.40 15.73 -12.66
N ARG A 313 -41.68 15.51 -12.34
CA ARG A 313 -42.61 16.57 -11.86
C ARG A 313 -43.73 15.95 -11.02
N PRO A 314 -43.79 16.14 -9.72
CA PRO A 314 -44.96 15.81 -8.95
C PRO A 314 -46.15 16.65 -9.46
N THR A 315 -47.32 16.04 -9.58
CA THR A 315 -48.55 16.77 -9.93
C THR A 315 -48.91 17.74 -8.84
N GLU A 316 -49.58 18.83 -9.21
CA GLU A 316 -50.05 19.85 -8.22
C GLU A 316 -50.93 19.24 -7.14
N GLU A 317 -51.70 18.20 -7.48
CA GLU A 317 -52.56 17.42 -6.62
C GLU A 317 -51.78 16.64 -5.55
N ASN A 318 -50.63 16.01 -5.95
CA ASN A 318 -49.77 15.30 -5.05
C ASN A 318 -49.05 16.25 -4.08
N LEU A 319 -48.68 17.44 -4.54
CA LEU A 319 -48.06 18.45 -3.67
C LEU A 319 -49.06 19.03 -2.68
N ARG A 320 -50.33 19.24 -3.09
CA ARG A 320 -51.42 19.66 -2.19
C ARG A 320 -51.70 18.62 -1.12
N SER A 321 -51.80 17.36 -1.45
CA SER A 321 -52.01 16.27 -0.48
C SER A 321 -50.92 16.21 0.59
N ILE A 322 -49.66 16.46 0.25
CA ILE A 322 -48.54 16.51 1.20
C ILE A 322 -48.69 17.69 2.16
N VAL A 323 -49.12 18.84 1.66
CA VAL A 323 -49.26 20.07 2.45
C VAL A 323 -50.51 20.02 3.32
N GLU A 324 -51.62 19.46 2.84
CA GLU A 324 -52.88 19.40 3.50
C GLU A 324 -52.97 18.28 4.57
N ASN A 325 -52.24 17.20 4.39
CA ASN A 325 -52.23 16.09 5.35
C ASN A 325 -50.88 15.36 5.42
N PRO A 326 -49.86 16.01 6.02
CA PRO A 326 -48.51 15.47 6.09
C PRO A 326 -48.40 14.16 6.89
N GLU A 327 -49.26 13.94 7.88
CA GLU A 327 -49.22 12.71 8.69
C GLU A 327 -49.73 11.49 7.92
N ALA A 328 -50.80 11.64 7.11
CA ALA A 328 -51.28 10.58 6.24
C ALA A 328 -50.25 10.22 5.18
N PHE A 329 -49.59 11.21 4.58
CA PHE A 329 -48.54 11.00 3.61
C PHE A 329 -47.33 10.26 4.23
N LEU A 330 -46.93 10.61 5.47
CA LEU A 330 -45.87 9.90 6.18
C LEU A 330 -46.28 8.47 6.52
N SER A 331 -47.53 8.22 6.87
CA SER A 331 -48.08 6.88 7.12
C SER A 331 -48.00 6.00 5.86
N ASP A 332 -48.48 6.53 4.72
CA ASP A 332 -48.43 5.82 3.42
C ASP A 332 -47.00 5.55 2.98
N LEU A 333 -46.09 6.48 3.23
CA LEU A 333 -44.67 6.36 2.96
C LEU A 333 -44.01 5.25 3.78
N THR A 334 -44.36 5.16 5.06
CA THR A 334 -43.91 4.17 6.01
C THR A 334 -44.43 2.77 5.60
N GLN A 335 -45.69 2.69 5.21
CA GLN A 335 -46.33 1.45 4.79
C GLN A 335 -45.79 0.93 3.47
N ALA A 336 -45.45 1.81 2.51
CA ALA A 336 -44.79 1.46 1.26
C ALA A 336 -43.33 0.99 1.51
N ALA A 337 -42.63 1.64 2.44
CA ALA A 337 -41.27 1.25 2.81
C ALA A 337 -41.22 -0.13 3.52
N VAL A 338 -42.22 -0.50 4.28
CA VAL A 338 -42.39 -1.81 4.92
C VAL A 338 -42.77 -2.87 3.90
N SER A 339 -43.68 -2.57 2.95
CA SER A 339 -44.12 -3.51 1.92
C SER A 339 -43.01 -3.86 0.92
N ASP A 340 -42.07 -2.94 0.68
CA ASP A 340 -40.93 -3.13 -0.22
C ASP A 340 -39.69 -3.76 0.49
N GLY A 341 -39.82 -4.14 1.79
CA GLY A 341 -38.73 -4.76 2.57
C GLY A 341 -37.57 -3.79 2.85
N ILE A 342 -37.81 -2.48 2.80
CA ILE A 342 -36.78 -1.43 2.99
C ILE A 342 -36.54 -1.18 4.48
N VAL A 343 -37.53 -1.49 5.34
CA VAL A 343 -37.44 -1.35 6.80
C VAL A 343 -38.05 -2.58 7.45
N ASP A 344 -37.30 -3.32 8.22
CA ASP A 344 -37.82 -4.31 9.15
C ASP A 344 -38.62 -3.56 10.22
N GLN A 345 -39.86 -3.96 10.42
CA GLN A 345 -40.90 -3.42 11.29
C GLN A 345 -40.37 -2.47 12.37
N LEU A 346 -40.59 -1.17 12.20
CA LEU A 346 -40.43 -0.21 13.28
C LEU A 346 -41.51 -0.50 14.34
N PRO A 347 -41.14 -0.68 15.61
CA PRO A 347 -42.14 -0.74 16.68
C PRO A 347 -42.86 0.61 16.76
N LEU A 348 -44.13 0.59 16.38
CA LEU A 348 -45.08 1.65 16.73
C LEU A 348 -45.32 1.55 18.22
N GLN A 349 -45.14 2.68 18.91
CA GLN A 349 -45.41 3.01 20.33
C GLN A 349 -44.13 3.01 21.19
N ASP A 350 -43.82 4.11 21.91
CA ASP A 350 -44.65 4.67 22.95
C ASP A 350 -44.36 6.16 23.19
N THR A 351 -45.41 6.83 23.58
CA THR A 351 -45.51 8.15 24.22
C THR A 351 -44.30 8.61 25.03
N VAL A 352 -43.90 9.83 24.74
CA VAL A 352 -42.92 10.61 25.50
C VAL A 352 -43.43 10.83 26.92
N GLU A 353 -42.97 10.07 27.90
CA GLU A 353 -42.97 10.48 29.31
C GLU A 353 -41.64 11.19 29.63
N GLU A 354 -41.79 12.48 29.97
CA GLU A 354 -40.68 13.26 30.52
C GLU A 354 -40.30 12.69 31.90
N THR A 355 -39.22 11.91 31.95
CA THR A 355 -38.58 11.60 33.22
C THR A 355 -37.31 12.45 33.35
N LYS A 356 -37.34 13.42 34.26
CA LYS A 356 -36.19 14.14 34.76
C LYS A 356 -35.18 13.14 35.38
N GLY A 357 -34.15 12.80 34.67
CA GLY A 357 -33.01 12.00 35.15
C GLY A 357 -31.88 12.87 35.71
N PRO A 358 -31.10 12.37 36.68
CA PRO A 358 -30.10 13.15 37.40
C PRO A 358 -28.89 13.48 36.53
N LYS A 359 -28.29 14.66 36.80
CA LYS A 359 -27.09 15.19 36.11
C LYS A 359 -25.95 14.19 36.12
N PRO A 360 -25.29 13.97 34.96
CA PRO A 360 -24.13 13.08 34.91
C PRO A 360 -22.92 13.70 35.60
N LYS A 361 -22.30 12.92 36.51
CA LYS A 361 -20.99 13.21 37.10
C LYS A 361 -19.93 13.10 36.01
N LYS A 362 -19.02 14.10 35.94
CA LYS A 362 -17.86 14.12 35.05
C LYS A 362 -17.02 12.85 35.24
N PRO A 363 -16.63 12.13 34.18
CA PRO A 363 -15.71 11.01 34.30
C PRO A 363 -14.31 11.53 34.63
N ARG A 364 -13.68 10.91 35.64
CA ARG A 364 -12.25 11.09 35.95
C ARG A 364 -11.44 10.59 34.75
N SER A 365 -10.56 11.44 34.24
CA SER A 365 -9.57 11.09 33.23
C SER A 365 -8.60 10.04 33.77
N VAL A 366 -8.74 8.80 33.34
CA VAL A 366 -7.70 7.79 33.47
C VAL A 366 -6.87 7.88 32.19
N LYS A 367 -5.66 8.42 32.31
CA LYS A 367 -4.67 8.38 31.22
C LYS A 367 -4.27 6.92 31.01
N PRO A 368 -4.36 6.37 29.79
CA PRO A 368 -3.80 5.07 29.52
C PRO A 368 -2.26 5.18 29.61
N LYS A 369 -1.64 4.32 30.41
CA LYS A 369 -0.19 4.10 30.40
C LYS A 369 0.17 3.49 29.05
N VAL A 370 0.61 4.31 28.11
CA VAL A 370 1.34 3.82 26.93
C VAL A 370 2.70 3.37 27.42
N VAL A 371 2.93 2.06 27.39
CA VAL A 371 4.27 1.49 27.56
C VAL A 371 5.07 1.90 26.32
N GLY A 372 5.89 2.94 26.48
CA GLY A 372 6.81 3.42 25.45
C GLY A 372 7.88 2.38 25.18
N LEU A 373 7.80 1.73 24.04
CA LEU A 373 8.74 0.71 23.55
C LEU A 373 9.74 1.26 22.52
N PHE A 374 9.77 2.56 22.28
CA PHE A 374 10.78 3.17 21.42
C PHE A 374 11.02 4.64 21.81
N GLU A 375 11.94 4.87 22.74
CA GLU A 375 12.65 6.14 22.81
C GLU A 375 13.68 6.17 21.68
N ALA A 376 13.62 7.18 20.83
CA ALA A 376 14.68 7.50 19.89
C ALA A 376 15.91 7.97 20.71
N PRO A 377 17.15 7.58 20.34
CA PRO A 377 18.32 8.14 20.97
C PRO A 377 18.38 9.64 20.65
N GLU A 378 18.42 10.46 21.72
CA GLU A 378 18.75 11.87 21.65
C GLU A 378 20.14 12.02 21.04
N VAL A 379 20.24 12.81 19.99
CA VAL A 379 21.50 13.27 19.45
C VAL A 379 22.02 14.34 20.44
N GLY A 380 22.93 13.94 21.29
CA GLY A 380 23.65 14.86 22.18
C GLY A 380 24.48 15.83 21.33
N ASN A 381 24.10 17.08 21.33
CA ASN A 381 24.96 18.18 20.93
C ASN A 381 26.02 18.39 22.06
N ASN A 382 27.14 17.73 21.92
CA ASN A 382 28.35 18.18 22.63
C ASN A 382 28.98 19.31 21.83
N VAL A 383 28.74 20.52 22.28
CA VAL A 383 29.57 21.67 21.96
C VAL A 383 30.73 21.63 22.96
N ASP A 384 31.89 21.16 22.53
CA ASP A 384 33.15 21.32 23.29
C ASP A 384 33.62 22.76 23.11
N GLU A 385 33.43 23.57 24.14
CA GLU A 385 34.17 24.80 24.31
C GLU A 385 35.56 24.44 24.83
N GLY A 386 36.56 24.46 23.93
CA GLY A 386 37.97 24.38 24.30
C GLY A 386 38.45 25.70 24.86
N THR A 387 38.83 25.71 26.10
CA THR A 387 39.72 26.73 26.70
C THR A 387 41.10 26.15 26.93
N GLY A 388 42.05 26.71 26.26
CA GLY A 388 43.32 27.25 26.65
C GLY A 388 44.27 26.41 27.54
N GLY A 389 45.45 26.20 27.02
CA GLY A 389 46.63 25.73 27.74
C GLY A 389 47.70 25.25 26.75
#